data_83e54393f9825f5ca826f402d995f081
#
_entry.id   83e54393f9825f5ca826f402d995f081
#
_cell.length_a   1.000
_cell.length_b   1.000
_cell.length_c   1.000
_cell.angle_alpha   90.00
_cell.angle_beta   90.00
_cell.angle_gamma   90.00
#
_symmetry.space_group_name_H-M   'P 1'
#
loop_
_entity.id
_entity.type
_entity.pdbx_description
1 polymer ?
#
loop_
_entity_poly.entity_id
_entity_poly.type
_entity_poly.pdbx_seq_one_letter_code
_entity_poly.pdbx_strand_id
1 'polypeptide(L)'
;MRTDTNERAEVKELRGVVAEDLRGALLEIEAVAAGARTTKPFYHGSINTREDERLTDEQRTHAIDKLEAALGLTGQPRVVVVHVKEGREHCHIVWSRIDLDRMAAISDSHNYRKHEQVARDLERE
;
A
#
# COMPACT_ATOMS: atom_id res chain seq x y z
N MET A 1 16.20 0.89 -23.39
CA MET A 1 15.24 -0.14 -22.98
C MET A 1 13.85 0.21 -23.49
N ARG A 2 13.20 -0.73 -24.02
CA ARG A 2 11.86 -0.52 -24.54
C ARG A 2 10.83 -1.02 -23.55
N THR A 3 9.87 -0.17 -23.22
CA THR A 3 8.75 -0.56 -22.38
C THR A 3 7.66 -1.18 -23.26
N ASP A 4 7.14 -2.32 -22.85
CA ASP A 4 6.01 -2.93 -23.51
C ASP A 4 4.82 -1.96 -23.47
N THR A 5 4.05 -1.86 -24.53
CA THR A 5 2.88 -0.99 -24.62
C THR A 5 1.81 -1.35 -23.59
N ASN A 6 1.82 -2.59 -23.07
CA ASN A 6 0.88 -3.04 -22.04
C ASN A 6 1.37 -2.78 -20.62
N GLU A 7 2.61 -2.32 -20.47
CA GLU A 7 3.18 -2.06 -19.16
C GLU A 7 3.15 -0.57 -18.86
N ARG A 8 2.67 -0.25 -17.67
CA ARG A 8 2.68 1.12 -17.18
C ARG A 8 2.57 1.10 -15.66
N ALA A 9 3.13 2.12 -15.04
CA ALA A 9 3.04 2.32 -13.60
C ALA A 9 2.52 3.72 -13.35
N GLU A 10 1.63 3.85 -12.38
CA GLU A 10 1.02 5.13 -12.05
C GLU A 10 0.89 5.27 -10.54
N VAL A 11 1.35 6.41 -10.00
CA VAL A 11 1.16 6.73 -8.59
C VAL A 11 -0.27 7.23 -8.43
N LYS A 12 -1.06 6.52 -7.65
CA LYS A 12 -2.48 6.87 -7.43
C LYS A 12 -2.71 7.70 -6.18
N GLU A 13 -1.87 7.55 -5.18
CA GLU A 13 -2.08 8.26 -3.91
C GLU A 13 -0.76 8.43 -3.16
N LEU A 14 -0.58 9.63 -2.57
CA LEU A 14 0.50 9.95 -1.64
C LEU A 14 -0.16 10.60 -0.43
N ARG A 15 -0.56 9.79 0.55
CA ARG A 15 -1.31 10.28 1.71
C ARG A 15 -0.39 10.45 2.92
N GLY A 16 -0.58 11.56 3.63
CA GLY A 16 0.13 11.80 4.88
C GLY A 16 1.57 12.22 4.72
N VAL A 17 1.96 12.66 3.52
CA VAL A 17 3.31 13.13 3.22
C VAL A 17 3.22 14.50 2.53
N VAL A 18 4.27 15.28 2.64
CA VAL A 18 4.37 16.58 1.99
C VAL A 18 4.91 16.43 0.56
N ALA A 19 5.74 15.41 0.35
CA ALA A 19 6.34 15.14 -0.96
C ALA A 19 5.29 14.91 -2.04
N GLU A 20 5.60 15.35 -3.25
CA GLU A 20 4.69 15.23 -4.41
C GLU A 20 5.07 14.08 -5.34
N ASP A 21 6.10 13.31 -5.01
CA ASP A 21 6.50 12.16 -5.80
C ASP A 21 6.77 10.95 -4.90
N LEU A 22 6.85 9.78 -5.52
CA LEU A 22 7.02 8.51 -4.81
C LEU A 22 8.32 8.48 -4.01
N ARG A 23 9.42 8.85 -4.64
CA ARG A 23 10.73 8.81 -3.97
C ARG A 23 10.76 9.72 -2.75
N GLY A 24 10.27 10.95 -2.92
CA GLY A 24 10.20 11.91 -1.83
C GLY A 24 9.32 11.43 -0.70
N ALA A 25 8.17 10.82 -1.02
CA ALA A 25 7.26 10.27 -0.03
C ALA A 25 7.92 9.17 0.80
N LEU A 26 8.61 8.25 0.14
CA LEU A 26 9.29 7.15 0.84
C LEU A 26 10.44 7.67 1.71
N LEU A 27 11.20 8.65 1.23
CA LEU A 27 12.27 9.27 2.01
C LEU A 27 11.71 10.01 3.23
N GLU A 28 10.58 10.66 3.08
CA GLU A 28 9.92 11.36 4.18
C GLU A 28 9.47 10.38 5.27
N ILE A 29 8.85 9.28 4.90
CA ILE A 29 8.43 8.24 5.84
C ILE A 29 9.66 7.65 6.56
N GLU A 30 10.72 7.39 5.83
CA GLU A 30 11.96 6.87 6.39
C GLU A 30 12.59 7.85 7.39
N ALA A 31 12.59 9.15 7.05
CA ALA A 31 13.13 10.17 7.93
C ALA A 31 12.37 10.24 9.26
N VAL A 32 11.04 10.16 9.21
CA VAL A 32 10.22 10.14 10.42
C VAL A 32 10.52 8.89 11.25
N ALA A 33 10.71 7.76 10.58
CA ALA A 33 10.98 6.48 11.23
C ALA A 33 12.33 6.46 11.96
N ALA A 34 13.26 7.33 11.60
CA ALA A 34 14.57 7.39 12.23
C ALA A 34 14.50 7.63 13.75
N GLY A 35 13.42 8.26 14.24
CA GLY A 35 13.21 8.49 15.67
C GLY A 35 12.57 7.31 16.40
N ALA A 36 12.20 6.24 15.72
CA ALA A 36 11.37 5.18 16.26
C ALA A 36 12.09 3.85 16.48
N ARG A 37 13.39 3.79 16.40
CA ARG A 37 14.21 2.59 16.68
C ARG A 37 13.74 1.34 15.95
N THR A 38 13.21 1.46 14.74
CA THR A 38 12.83 0.30 13.95
C THR A 38 13.67 0.21 12.70
N THR A 39 13.98 -1.02 12.28
CA THR A 39 14.67 -1.28 11.03
C THR A 39 13.68 -1.55 9.90
N LYS A 40 12.38 -1.62 10.22
CA LYS A 40 11.31 -1.93 9.25
C LYS A 40 10.23 -0.86 9.29
N PRO A 41 10.51 0.35 8.75
CA PRO A 41 9.56 1.46 8.83
C PRO A 41 8.36 1.32 7.90
N PHE A 42 8.45 0.42 6.90
CA PHE A 42 7.41 0.26 5.89
C PHE A 42 6.71 -1.08 6.00
N TYR A 43 5.43 -1.09 5.65
CA TYR A 43 4.72 -2.32 5.37
C TYR A 43 4.24 -2.27 3.92
N HIS A 44 4.62 -3.27 3.14
CA HIS A 44 4.25 -3.36 1.73
C HIS A 44 3.17 -4.42 1.56
N GLY A 45 2.01 -4.00 1.07
CA GLY A 45 0.94 -4.91 0.68
C GLY A 45 0.70 -4.84 -0.81
N SER A 46 -0.02 -5.80 -1.35
CA SER A 46 -0.40 -5.77 -2.75
C SER A 46 -1.80 -6.35 -2.95
N ILE A 47 -2.47 -5.82 -3.97
CA ILE A 47 -3.77 -6.31 -4.42
C ILE A 47 -3.62 -6.56 -5.90
N ASN A 48 -3.85 -7.81 -6.31
CA ASN A 48 -3.70 -8.22 -7.69
C ASN A 48 -5.04 -8.65 -8.26
N THR A 49 -5.36 -8.18 -9.46
CA THR A 49 -6.58 -8.58 -10.13
C THR A 49 -6.33 -9.81 -11.00
N ARG A 50 -7.42 -10.39 -11.50
CA ARG A 50 -7.34 -11.43 -12.51
C ARG A 50 -6.95 -10.79 -13.84
N GLU A 51 -6.50 -11.62 -14.76
CA GLU A 51 -6.19 -11.18 -16.13
C GLU A 51 -7.41 -10.47 -16.72
N ASP A 52 -7.16 -9.34 -17.38
CA ASP A 52 -8.18 -8.49 -18.00
C ASP A 52 -9.18 -7.84 -17.03
N GLU A 53 -9.00 -8.03 -15.73
CA GLU A 53 -9.81 -7.35 -14.73
C GLU A 53 -9.20 -6.00 -14.39
N ARG A 54 -10.05 -4.99 -14.24
CA ARG A 54 -9.62 -3.65 -13.80
C ARG A 54 -10.53 -3.18 -12.68
N LEU A 55 -9.94 -2.57 -11.69
CA LEU A 55 -10.69 -1.95 -10.61
C LEU A 55 -10.90 -0.47 -10.93
N THR A 56 -12.09 0.04 -10.58
CA THR A 56 -12.28 1.48 -10.57
C THR A 56 -11.48 2.07 -9.40
N ASP A 57 -11.26 3.37 -9.42
CA ASP A 57 -10.57 4.03 -8.31
C ASP A 57 -11.32 3.82 -7.00
N GLU A 58 -12.66 3.84 -7.03
CA GLU A 58 -13.49 3.60 -5.85
C GLU A 58 -13.35 2.18 -5.33
N GLN A 59 -13.37 1.19 -6.22
CA GLN A 59 -13.20 -0.22 -5.84
C GLN A 59 -11.82 -0.44 -5.24
N ARG A 60 -10.80 0.15 -5.84
CA ARG A 60 -9.42 0.02 -5.35
C ARG A 60 -9.28 0.63 -3.96
N THR A 61 -9.78 1.85 -3.79
CA THR A 61 -9.72 2.54 -2.50
C THR A 61 -10.46 1.75 -1.42
N HIS A 62 -11.64 1.21 -1.74
CA HIS A 62 -12.40 0.37 -0.82
C HIS A 62 -11.58 -0.83 -0.36
N ALA A 63 -10.96 -1.53 -1.30
CA ALA A 63 -10.15 -2.71 -0.99
C ALA A 63 -8.94 -2.36 -0.12
N ILE A 64 -8.26 -1.26 -0.45
CA ILE A 64 -7.09 -0.79 0.30
C ILE A 64 -7.50 -0.39 1.72
N ASP A 65 -8.59 0.37 1.85
CA ASP A 65 -9.06 0.82 3.17
C ASP A 65 -9.46 -0.35 4.05
N LYS A 66 -10.07 -1.37 3.47
CA LYS A 66 -10.45 -2.57 4.20
C LYS A 66 -9.22 -3.34 4.69
N LEU A 67 -8.23 -3.48 3.83
CA LEU A 67 -6.95 -4.10 4.20
C LEU A 67 -6.23 -3.29 5.27
N GLU A 68 -6.18 -1.97 5.10
CA GLU A 68 -5.57 -1.05 6.06
C GLU A 68 -6.16 -1.21 7.46
N ALA A 69 -7.48 -1.26 7.56
CA ALA A 69 -8.16 -1.44 8.84
C ALA A 69 -7.81 -2.79 9.47
N ALA A 70 -7.79 -3.86 8.66
CA ALA A 70 -7.44 -5.19 9.14
C ALA A 70 -6.01 -5.28 9.65
N LEU A 71 -5.10 -4.53 9.03
CA LEU A 71 -3.69 -4.52 9.41
C LEU A 71 -3.39 -3.59 10.60
N GLY A 72 -4.36 -2.82 11.06
CA GLY A 72 -4.15 -1.87 12.15
C GLY A 72 -3.39 -0.63 11.71
N LEU A 73 -3.42 -0.30 10.43
CA LEU A 73 -2.68 0.82 9.84
C LEU A 73 -3.57 2.01 9.49
N THR A 74 -4.78 2.04 10.03
CA THR A 74 -5.76 3.08 9.71
C THR A 74 -5.18 4.48 9.91
N GLY A 75 -5.29 5.30 8.86
CA GLY A 75 -4.83 6.69 8.90
C GLY A 75 -3.33 6.88 8.73
N GLN A 76 -2.56 5.81 8.66
CA GLN A 76 -1.11 5.91 8.46
C GLN A 76 -0.76 6.50 7.09
N PRO A 77 0.36 7.22 6.99
CA PRO A 77 0.85 7.64 5.68
C PRO A 77 0.98 6.44 4.75
N ARG A 78 0.51 6.59 3.53
CA ARG A 78 0.59 5.51 2.55
C ARG A 78 0.82 6.03 1.14
N VAL A 79 1.48 5.22 0.34
CA VAL A 79 1.62 5.46 -1.09
C VAL A 79 0.99 4.29 -1.84
N VAL A 80 0.29 4.60 -2.93
CA VAL A 80 -0.39 3.61 -3.75
C VAL A 80 0.11 3.74 -5.18
N VAL A 81 0.64 2.65 -5.71
CA VAL A 81 1.13 2.59 -7.09
C VAL A 81 0.45 1.44 -7.80
N VAL A 82 -0.12 1.72 -8.94
CA VAL A 82 -0.73 0.69 -9.79
C VAL A 82 0.21 0.41 -10.96
N HIS A 83 0.53 -0.85 -11.13
CA HIS A 83 1.37 -1.32 -12.22
C HIS A 83 0.57 -2.30 -13.08
N VAL A 84 0.46 -2.01 -14.38
CA VAL A 84 -0.22 -2.90 -15.31
C VAL A 84 0.84 -3.64 -16.12
N LYS A 85 0.81 -4.95 -16.06
CA LYS A 85 1.75 -5.81 -16.76
C LYS A 85 1.02 -7.02 -17.33
N GLU A 86 1.20 -7.28 -18.60
CA GLU A 86 0.60 -8.42 -19.29
C GLU A 86 -0.91 -8.51 -19.11
N GLY A 87 -1.59 -7.37 -19.19
CA GLY A 87 -3.04 -7.31 -19.01
C GLY A 87 -3.52 -7.41 -17.56
N ARG A 88 -2.61 -7.51 -16.63
CA ARG A 88 -2.93 -7.66 -15.19
C ARG A 88 -2.60 -6.41 -14.42
N GLU A 89 -3.51 -6.01 -13.54
CA GLU A 89 -3.28 -4.89 -12.65
C GLU A 89 -2.70 -5.36 -11.32
N HIS A 90 -1.57 -4.78 -10.94
CA HIS A 90 -0.93 -5.02 -9.65
C HIS A 90 -0.94 -3.71 -8.88
N CYS A 91 -1.66 -3.67 -7.77
CA CYS A 91 -1.71 -2.50 -6.92
C CYS A 91 -0.76 -2.73 -5.74
N HIS A 92 0.22 -1.85 -5.61
CA HIS A 92 1.18 -1.91 -4.51
C HIS A 92 0.89 -0.79 -3.55
N ILE A 93 0.82 -1.10 -2.27
CA ILE A 93 0.59 -0.13 -1.22
C ILE A 93 1.75 -0.22 -0.24
N VAL A 94 2.35 0.92 0.08
CA VAL A 94 3.37 0.99 1.13
C VAL A 94 2.83 1.92 2.20
N TRP A 95 2.73 1.40 3.42
CA TRP A 95 2.32 2.17 4.59
C TRP A 95 3.52 2.44 5.48
N SER A 96 3.50 3.59 6.17
CA SER A 96 4.34 3.79 7.32
C SER A 96 3.83 2.92 8.47
N ARG A 97 4.74 2.21 9.15
CA ARG A 97 4.40 1.43 10.33
C ARG A 97 4.59 2.21 11.63
N ILE A 98 4.95 3.46 11.54
CA ILE A 98 5.31 4.23 12.71
C ILE A 98 4.08 4.87 13.35
N ASP A 99 3.82 4.47 14.59
CA ASP A 99 2.82 5.13 15.43
C ASP A 99 3.52 6.34 16.06
N LEU A 100 3.16 7.54 15.62
CA LEU A 100 3.81 8.76 16.05
C LEU A 100 3.59 9.06 17.54
N ASP A 101 2.46 8.64 18.09
CA ASP A 101 2.17 8.87 19.50
C ASP A 101 3.08 8.06 20.42
N ARG A 102 3.42 6.85 19.99
CA ARG A 102 4.29 5.97 20.78
C ARG A 102 5.73 5.94 20.25
N MET A 103 5.98 6.54 19.09
CA MET A 103 7.25 6.47 18.39
C MET A 103 7.77 5.03 18.26
N ALA A 104 6.88 4.14 17.88
CA ALA A 104 7.14 2.71 17.79
C ALA A 104 6.44 2.12 16.57
N ALA A 105 6.98 1.04 16.04
CA ALA A 105 6.39 0.36 14.90
C ALA A 105 5.12 -0.38 15.30
N ILE A 106 4.09 -0.27 14.45
CA ILE A 106 2.86 -1.04 14.59
C ILE A 106 3.18 -2.49 14.26
N SER A 107 2.66 -3.42 15.08
CA SER A 107 2.92 -4.85 14.89
C SER A 107 2.44 -5.34 13.52
N ASP A 108 3.25 -6.13 12.86
CA ASP A 108 2.89 -6.82 11.61
C ASP A 108 2.62 -8.32 11.84
N SER A 109 2.41 -8.71 13.10
CA SER A 109 2.11 -10.09 13.46
C SER A 109 0.82 -10.57 12.82
N HIS A 110 0.82 -11.78 12.30
CA HIS A 110 -0.37 -12.42 11.68
C HIS A 110 -0.90 -11.70 10.45
N ASN A 111 -0.13 -10.82 9.83
CA ASN A 111 -0.59 -10.07 8.66
C ASN A 111 -0.97 -10.98 7.49
N TYR A 112 -0.32 -12.12 7.35
CA TYR A 112 -0.68 -13.11 6.33
C TYR A 112 -2.14 -13.53 6.45
N ARG A 113 -2.59 -13.84 7.67
CA ARG A 113 -3.99 -14.23 7.92
C ARG A 113 -4.95 -13.08 7.68
N LYS A 114 -4.51 -11.86 8.02
CA LYS A 114 -5.31 -10.66 7.79
C LYS A 114 -5.54 -10.42 6.31
N HIS A 115 -4.50 -10.60 5.49
CA HIS A 115 -4.62 -10.49 4.04
C HIS A 115 -5.60 -11.52 3.48
N GLU A 116 -5.50 -12.77 3.92
CA GLU A 116 -6.42 -13.82 3.48
C GLU A 116 -7.86 -13.50 3.82
N GLN A 117 -8.10 -13.05 5.04
CA GLN A 117 -9.45 -12.73 5.49
C GLN A 117 -10.06 -11.59 4.68
N VAL A 118 -9.27 -10.55 4.43
CA VAL A 118 -9.73 -9.42 3.62
C VAL A 118 -10.05 -9.87 2.20
N ALA A 119 -9.21 -10.71 1.60
CA ALA A 119 -9.46 -11.22 0.27
C ALA A 119 -10.78 -11.98 0.20
N ARG A 120 -11.05 -12.84 1.18
CA ARG A 120 -12.33 -13.57 1.26
C ARG A 120 -13.52 -12.64 1.42
N ASP A 121 -13.37 -11.63 2.27
CA ASP A 121 -14.45 -10.67 2.53
C ASP A 121 -14.77 -9.88 1.26
N LEU A 122 -13.75 -9.46 0.53
CA LEU A 122 -13.93 -8.73 -0.73
C LEU A 122 -14.57 -9.58 -1.81
N GLU A 123 -14.26 -10.89 -1.85
CA GLU A 123 -14.85 -11.81 -2.81
C GLU A 123 -16.35 -12.00 -2.57
N ARG A 124 -16.82 -11.79 -1.35
CA ARG A 124 -18.23 -11.93 -0.99
C ARG A 124 -19.07 -10.70 -1.31
N GLU A 125 -18.44 -9.61 -1.62
CA GLU A 125 -19.12 -8.33 -1.90
C GLU A 125 -19.72 -8.24 -3.32
#